data_1b7877f510b059cbc54fc9e72e748165
#
_entry.id   1b7877f510b059cbc54fc9e72e748165
#
_cell.length_a   1.000
_cell.length_b   1.000
_cell.length_c   1.000
_cell.angle_alpha   90.00
_cell.angle_beta   90.00
_cell.angle_gamma   90.00
#
_symmetry.space_group_name_H-M   'P 1'
#
loop_
_entity.id
_entity.type
_entity.pdbx_description
1 polymer ?
#
loop_
_entity_poly.entity_id
_entity_poly.type
_entity_poly.pdbx_seq_one_letter_code
_entity_poly.pdbx_strand_id
1 'polypeptide(L)' 'MFGFFKNLFGLDKKAKIKSQIDRKYKEALNFQRNGKLREYGQVMKEIEDLENAYIALDADKVTDEN' A
#
# COMPACT_ATOMS: atom_id res chain seq x y z
N MET A 1 -3.58 -27.31 -5.37
CA MET A 1 -4.44 -26.15 -5.56
C MET A 1 -4.57 -25.30 -4.32
N PHE A 2 -4.83 -25.93 -3.24
CA PHE A 2 -4.99 -25.18 -2.00
C PHE A 2 -3.66 -24.58 -1.54
N GLY A 3 -2.57 -25.27 -1.81
CA GLY A 3 -1.27 -24.71 -1.50
C GLY A 3 -1.03 -23.43 -2.27
N PHE A 4 -1.49 -23.44 -3.49
CA PHE A 4 -1.42 -22.25 -4.33
C PHE A 4 -2.25 -21.11 -3.74
N PHE A 5 -3.36 -21.48 -3.17
CA PHE A 5 -4.26 -20.54 -2.54
C PHE A 5 -3.60 -19.84 -1.36
N LYS A 6 -2.85 -20.60 -0.59
CA LYS A 6 -2.15 -20.04 0.56
C LYS A 6 -1.14 -18.99 0.12
N ASN A 7 -0.42 -19.29 -0.94
CA ASN A 7 0.53 -18.34 -1.48
C ASN A 7 -0.17 -17.09 -1.98
N LEU A 8 -1.33 -17.30 -2.57
CA LEU A 8 -2.12 -16.20 -3.07
C LEU A 8 -2.58 -15.30 -1.95
N PHE A 9 -2.77 -15.86 -0.79
CA PHE A 9 -3.24 -15.10 0.36
C PHE A 9 -2.24 -14.01 0.72
N GLY A 10 -0.96 -14.36 0.79
CA GLY A 10 0.06 -13.37 1.06
C GLY A 10 0.18 -12.37 -0.05
N LEU A 11 0.13 -12.86 -1.27
CA LEU A 11 0.17 -11.99 -2.44
C LEU A 11 -1.04 -11.07 -2.49
N ASP A 12 -2.17 -11.59 -2.07
CA ASP A 12 -3.39 -10.80 -2.07
C ASP A 12 -3.27 -9.60 -1.12
N LYS A 13 -2.67 -9.82 0.02
CA LYS A 13 -2.47 -8.74 0.97
C LYS A 13 -1.61 -7.65 0.38
N LYS A 14 -0.51 -8.03 -0.23
CA LYS A 14 0.38 -7.06 -0.85
C LYS A 14 -0.30 -6.33 -1.99
N ALA A 15 -1.01 -7.08 -2.81
CA ALA A 15 -1.71 -6.49 -3.93
C ALA A 15 -2.78 -5.52 -3.45
N LYS A 16 -3.45 -5.85 -2.37
CA LYS A 16 -4.46 -4.97 -1.82
C LYS A 16 -3.85 -3.66 -1.36
N ILE A 17 -2.76 -3.75 -0.63
CA ILE A 17 -2.11 -2.54 -0.14
C ILE A 17 -1.62 -1.70 -1.30
N LYS A 18 -1.03 -2.35 -2.29
CA LYS A 18 -0.53 -1.63 -3.45
C LYS A 18 -1.67 -0.97 -4.20
N SER A 19 -2.79 -1.65 -4.31
CA SER A 19 -3.95 -1.09 -4.98
C SER A 19 -4.47 0.13 -4.23
N GLN A 20 -4.48 0.06 -2.92
CA GLN A 20 -4.89 1.19 -2.11
C GLN A 20 -3.94 2.37 -2.27
N ILE A 21 -2.65 2.08 -2.32
CA ILE A 21 -1.66 3.13 -2.52
C ILE A 21 -1.91 3.82 -3.86
N ASP A 22 -2.12 3.04 -4.90
CA ASP A 22 -2.38 3.60 -6.22
C ASP A 22 -3.61 4.50 -6.19
N ARG A 23 -4.65 4.03 -5.56
CA ARG A 23 -5.89 4.78 -5.50
C ARG A 23 -5.69 6.09 -4.76
N LYS A 24 -4.99 6.03 -3.65
CA LYS A 24 -4.76 7.22 -2.85
C LYS A 24 -3.83 8.20 -3.57
N TYR A 25 -2.92 7.69 -4.35
CA TYR A 25 -2.07 8.57 -5.15
C TYR A 25 -2.90 9.37 -6.14
N LYS A 26 -3.87 8.72 -6.76
CA LYS A 26 -4.74 9.41 -7.67
C LYS A 26 -5.55 10.47 -6.96
N GLU A 27 -6.01 10.15 -5.77
CA GLU A 27 -6.72 11.12 -4.96
C GLU A 27 -5.83 12.29 -4.60
N ALA A 28 -4.60 11.99 -4.22
CA ALA A 28 -3.66 13.04 -3.84
C ALA A 28 -3.41 13.98 -5.00
N LEU A 29 -3.23 13.43 -6.18
CA LEU A 29 -3.01 14.25 -7.36
C LEU A 29 -4.22 15.14 -7.62
N ASN A 30 -5.40 14.61 -7.40
CA ASN A 30 -6.63 15.38 -7.59
C ASN A 30 -6.68 16.54 -6.61
N PHE A 31 -6.36 16.27 -5.36
CA PHE A 31 -6.37 17.32 -4.36
C PHE A 31 -5.33 18.39 -4.69
N GLN A 32 -4.17 17.94 -5.13
CA GLN A 32 -3.10 18.87 -5.47
C GLN A 32 -3.53 19.78 -6.62
N ARG A 33 -4.18 19.21 -7.60
CA ARG A 33 -4.64 19.97 -8.76
C ARG A 33 -5.66 21.00 -8.36
N ASN A 34 -6.52 20.65 -7.42
CA ASN A 34 -7.59 21.53 -6.98
C ASN A 34 -7.13 22.52 -5.91
N GLY A 35 -5.87 22.47 -5.53
CA GLY A 35 -5.38 23.38 -4.51
C GLY A 35 -5.76 23.01 -3.10
N LYS A 36 -6.25 21.80 -2.90
CA LYS A 36 -6.63 21.33 -1.58
C LYS A 36 -5.44 20.71 -0.89
N LEU A 37 -4.57 21.58 -0.39
CA LEU A 37 -3.30 21.13 0.16
C LEU A 37 -3.48 20.37 1.47
N ARG A 38 -4.52 20.71 2.22
CA ARG A 38 -4.77 20.03 3.47
C ARG A 38 -5.14 18.57 3.23
N GLU A 39 -6.06 18.36 2.32
CA GLU A 39 -6.46 17.00 1.98
C GLU A 39 -5.33 16.24 1.31
N TYR A 40 -4.56 16.95 0.51
CA TYR A 40 -3.40 16.35 -0.12
C TYR A 40 -2.44 15.80 0.93
N GLY A 41 -2.12 16.59 1.93
CA GLY A 41 -1.21 16.17 2.98
C GLY A 41 -1.75 14.99 3.75
N GLN A 42 -3.05 14.99 4.01
CA GLN A 42 -3.66 13.90 4.74
C GLN A 42 -3.58 12.60 3.96
N VAL A 43 -3.86 12.66 2.67
CA VAL A 43 -3.79 11.47 1.84
C VAL A 43 -2.37 10.98 1.72
N MET A 44 -1.42 11.90 1.60
CA MET A 44 -0.02 11.49 1.54
C MET A 44 0.42 10.77 2.80
N LYS A 45 -0.10 11.21 3.95
CA LYS A 45 0.21 10.53 5.19
C LYS A 45 -0.36 9.12 5.21
N GLU A 46 -1.56 8.96 4.68
CA GLU A 46 -2.17 7.66 4.58
C GLU A 46 -1.38 6.76 3.64
N ILE A 47 -0.87 7.35 2.56
CA ILE A 47 -0.02 6.59 1.65
C ILE A 47 1.24 6.12 2.36
N GLU A 48 1.82 6.99 3.15
CA GLU A 48 3.02 6.62 3.90
C GLU A 48 2.74 5.46 4.83
N ASP A 49 1.61 5.49 5.50
CA ASP A 49 1.24 4.39 6.38
C ASP A 49 1.07 3.09 5.61
N LEU A 50 0.45 3.17 4.45
CA LEU A 50 0.28 1.99 3.62
C LEU A 50 1.61 1.48 3.10
N GLU A 51 2.49 2.38 2.72
CA GLU A 51 3.81 1.98 2.26
C GLU A 51 4.60 1.31 3.37
N ASN A 52 4.47 1.81 4.57
CA ASN A 52 5.14 1.20 5.71
C ASN A 52 4.60 -0.20 5.97
N ALA A 53 3.29 -0.37 5.82
CA ALA A 53 2.71 -1.69 5.98
C ALA A 53 3.21 -2.64 4.90
N TYR A 54 3.34 -2.14 3.68
CA TYR A 54 3.85 -2.93 2.58
C TYR A 54 5.28 -3.37 2.84
N ILE A 55 6.09 -2.43 3.31
CA ILE A 55 7.48 -2.72 3.61
C ILE A 55 7.57 -3.72 4.76
N ALA A 56 6.69 -3.60 5.73
CA ALA A 56 6.70 -4.54 6.85
C ALA A 56 6.45 -5.95 6.38
N LEU A 57 5.56 -6.12 5.42
CA LEU A 57 5.32 -7.44 4.86
C LEU A 57 6.56 -7.98 4.17
N ASP A 58 7.24 -7.11 3.45
CA ASP A 58 8.45 -7.49 2.76
C ASP A 58 9.57 -7.82 3.73
N ALA A 59 9.70 -6.98 4.76
CA ALA A 59 10.74 -7.18 5.75
C ALA A 59 10.55 -8.50 6.47
N ASP A 60 9.30 -8.85 6.74
CA ASP A 60 9.01 -10.12 7.36
C ASP A 60 9.53 -11.27 6.51
N LYS A 61 9.33 -11.13 5.22
CA LYS A 61 9.78 -12.15 4.29
C LYS A 61 11.30 -12.24 4.27
N VAL A 62 11.94 -11.10 4.24
CA VAL A 62 13.39 -11.04 4.19
C VAL A 62 13.97 -11.64 5.46
N THR A 63 13.38 -11.29 6.59
CA THR A 63 13.85 -11.84 7.86
C THR A 63 13.73 -13.35 7.87
N ASP A 64 12.67 -13.85 7.29
CA ASP A 64 12.45 -15.28 7.23
C ASP A 64 13.55 -15.96 6.45
N GLU A 65 13.98 -15.31 5.40
CA GLU A 65 15.01 -15.89 4.56
C GLU A 65 16.33 -16.00 5.29
N ASN A 66 16.64 -15.05 6.12
CA ASN A 66 17.86 -15.09 6.89
C ASN A 66 17.77 -16.07 8.02
#